data_370946567358e1d7c19372573b9e7e20
#
_entry.id   370946567358e1d7c19372573b9e7e20
#
_cell.length_a   1.000
_cell.length_b   1.000
_cell.length_c   1.000
_cell.angle_alpha   90.00
_cell.angle_beta   90.00
_cell.angle_gamma   90.00
#
_symmetry.space_group_name_H-M   'P 1'
#
loop_
_entity.id
_entity.type
_entity.pdbx_description
1 polymer ?
#
loop_
_entity_poly.entity_id
_entity_poly.type
_entity_poly.pdbx_seq_one_letter_code
_entity_poly.pdbx_strand_id
1 'polypeptide(L)'
;MRIGIYGGTFNPIHTAHVHLVREFIKRLSLDRVILIPTGTPPHKATHQLASGADRIEMCRLAAADIAECPVTVSDIEVLRTGKSYTADTMTELKAQYPDDELFLLMGEDMFCTVEKWYHPERIFAAAEICAAPRDKDSFQTLVTHGEEVKEKFPQLRFTVQNIEFLPVSSTMVREKSLQGEDISGLVPAGVAEYIKKKRLYTHE
;
A
#
# COMPACT_ATOMS: atom_id res chain seq x y z
N MET A 1 -1.48 -8.47 -18.80
CA MET A 1 -0.96 -8.95 -17.49
C MET A 1 -1.93 -8.53 -16.37
N ARG A 2 -1.84 -9.19 -15.22
CA ARG A 2 -2.57 -8.85 -13.99
C ARG A 2 -1.62 -8.12 -13.05
N ILE A 3 -1.79 -6.80 -12.92
CA ILE A 3 -0.84 -5.93 -12.23
C ILE A 3 -1.45 -5.43 -10.92
N GLY A 4 -0.88 -5.81 -9.78
CA GLY A 4 -1.24 -5.27 -8.47
C GLY A 4 -0.60 -3.90 -8.24
N ILE A 5 -1.40 -2.94 -7.77
CA ILE A 5 -0.95 -1.60 -7.40
C ILE A 5 -1.15 -1.45 -5.90
N TYR A 6 -0.09 -1.21 -5.15
CA TYR A 6 -0.17 -1.05 -3.71
C TYR A 6 0.43 0.28 -3.27
N GLY A 7 -0.44 1.23 -3.01
CA GLY A 7 -0.08 2.57 -2.52
C GLY A 7 -0.03 2.63 -1.00
N GLY A 8 0.87 3.45 -0.46
CA GLY A 8 0.95 3.67 0.97
C GLY A 8 2.01 4.69 1.36
N THR A 9 1.90 5.23 2.57
CA THR A 9 2.94 6.14 3.09
C THR A 9 4.27 5.41 3.26
N PHE A 10 4.24 4.12 3.66
CA PHE A 10 5.42 3.28 3.90
C PHE A 10 6.50 4.00 4.75
N ASN A 11 6.13 4.39 5.95
CA ASN A 11 6.98 5.14 6.87
C ASN A 11 7.24 4.41 8.22
N PRO A 12 7.98 3.29 8.19
CA PRO A 12 8.46 2.52 7.05
C PRO A 12 7.45 1.49 6.52
N ILE A 13 7.79 0.85 5.40
CA ILE A 13 7.21 -0.43 5.01
C ILE A 13 7.58 -1.50 6.05
N HIS A 14 6.68 -2.45 6.33
CA HIS A 14 6.86 -3.44 7.39
C HIS A 14 6.34 -4.82 6.99
N THR A 15 6.57 -5.84 7.84
CA THR A 15 6.24 -7.23 7.54
C THR A 15 4.77 -7.46 7.20
N ALA A 16 3.83 -6.73 7.83
CA ALA A 16 2.42 -6.86 7.47
C ALA A 16 2.10 -6.33 6.05
N HIS A 17 2.79 -5.29 5.57
CA HIS A 17 2.66 -4.85 4.18
C HIS A 17 3.18 -5.92 3.20
N VAL A 18 4.33 -6.50 3.49
CA VAL A 18 4.94 -7.57 2.67
C VAL A 18 4.05 -8.81 2.65
N HIS A 19 3.52 -9.20 3.82
CA HIS A 19 2.58 -10.32 3.93
C HIS A 19 1.34 -10.10 3.06
N LEU A 20 0.73 -8.92 3.17
CA LEU A 20 -0.46 -8.56 2.40
C LEU A 20 -0.19 -8.66 0.89
N VAL A 21 0.95 -8.13 0.43
CA VAL A 21 1.35 -8.20 -0.99
C VAL A 21 1.49 -9.65 -1.45
N ARG A 22 2.20 -10.50 -0.68
CA ARG A 22 2.38 -11.92 -1.01
C ARG A 22 1.07 -12.67 -1.11
N GLU A 23 0.15 -12.43 -0.17
CA GLU A 23 -1.15 -13.07 -0.18
C GLU A 23 -2.00 -12.62 -1.36
N PHE A 24 -2.00 -11.33 -1.71
CA PHE A 24 -2.68 -10.85 -2.92
C PHE A 24 -2.08 -11.44 -4.20
N ILE A 25 -0.75 -11.53 -4.30
CA ILE A 25 -0.09 -12.18 -5.45
C ILE A 25 -0.65 -13.59 -5.67
N LYS A 26 -0.68 -14.40 -4.61
CA LYS A 26 -1.15 -15.79 -4.67
C LYS A 26 -2.64 -15.89 -5.00
N ARG A 27 -3.47 -15.14 -4.29
CA ARG A 27 -4.93 -15.23 -4.39
C ARG A 27 -5.50 -14.66 -5.68
N LEU A 28 -4.87 -13.61 -6.19
CA LEU A 28 -5.29 -12.94 -7.42
C LEU A 28 -4.48 -13.38 -8.65
N SER A 29 -3.52 -14.30 -8.47
CA SER A 29 -2.60 -14.72 -9.55
C SER A 29 -2.01 -13.53 -10.30
N LEU A 30 -1.40 -12.59 -9.52
CA LEU A 30 -0.82 -11.40 -10.10
C LEU A 30 0.50 -11.72 -10.81
N ASP A 31 0.67 -11.20 -12.01
CA ASP A 31 1.92 -11.34 -12.79
C ASP A 31 3.00 -10.37 -12.31
N ARG A 32 2.60 -9.26 -11.68
CA ARG A 32 3.50 -8.20 -11.23
C ARG A 32 2.83 -7.36 -10.14
N VAL A 33 3.63 -6.76 -9.25
CA VAL A 33 3.17 -5.73 -8.31
C VAL A 33 4.00 -4.46 -8.43
N ILE A 34 3.35 -3.30 -8.30
CA ILE A 34 3.97 -1.98 -8.24
C ILE A 34 3.66 -1.38 -6.86
N LEU A 35 4.69 -1.20 -6.03
CA LEU A 35 4.60 -0.44 -4.78
C LEU A 35 4.73 1.05 -5.09
N ILE A 36 3.84 1.86 -4.53
CA ILE A 36 3.84 3.32 -4.75
C ILE A 36 3.90 4.03 -3.39
N PRO A 37 5.10 4.43 -2.94
CA PRO A 37 5.23 5.31 -1.80
C PRO A 37 4.54 6.65 -2.10
N THR A 38 3.61 7.08 -1.22
CA THR A 38 2.91 8.36 -1.41
C THR A 38 3.89 9.53 -1.39
N GLY A 39 3.59 10.57 -2.13
CA GLY A 39 4.28 11.85 -2.06
C GLY A 39 4.16 12.49 -0.67
N THR A 40 3.87 13.78 -0.62
CA THR A 40 3.59 14.45 0.67
C THR A 40 2.17 14.10 1.10
N PRO A 41 1.97 13.36 2.22
CA PRO A 41 0.64 13.02 2.69
C PRO A 41 -0.12 14.30 3.05
N PRO A 42 -1.32 14.54 2.51
CA PRO A 42 -2.04 15.79 2.73
C PRO A 42 -2.47 16.04 4.19
N HIS A 43 -2.37 15.01 5.04
CA HIS A 43 -2.90 15.01 6.41
C HIS A 43 -1.88 14.68 7.51
N LYS A 44 -0.60 14.49 7.18
CA LYS A 44 0.42 14.13 8.17
C LYS A 44 1.63 15.06 8.08
N ALA A 45 1.51 16.22 8.72
CA ALA A 45 2.70 16.93 9.21
C ALA A 45 3.26 16.09 10.38
N THR A 46 4.18 15.16 10.11
CA THR A 46 4.82 14.37 11.16
C THR A 46 6.29 14.73 11.20
N HIS A 47 6.77 15.16 12.37
CA HIS A 47 8.19 15.34 12.68
C HIS A 47 9.04 14.08 12.48
N GLN A 48 8.42 12.94 12.12
CA GLN A 48 9.04 11.63 11.93
C GLN A 48 8.77 11.02 10.53
N LEU A 49 8.45 11.85 9.53
CA LEU A 49 8.29 11.34 8.18
C LEU A 49 9.66 11.24 7.49
N ALA A 50 10.10 10.02 7.20
CA ALA A 50 11.28 9.79 6.38
C ALA A 50 11.11 10.42 4.98
N SER A 51 12.23 10.86 4.39
CA SER A 51 12.21 11.45 3.05
C SER A 51 11.55 10.52 2.02
N GLY A 52 11.02 11.07 0.94
CA GLY A 52 10.50 10.28 -0.16
C GLY A 52 11.53 9.29 -0.71
N ALA A 53 12.80 9.71 -0.80
CA ALA A 53 13.90 8.86 -1.24
C ALA A 53 14.17 7.70 -0.28
N ASP A 54 14.16 7.94 1.03
CA ASP A 54 14.35 6.88 2.03
C ASP A 54 13.18 5.88 1.99
N ARG A 55 11.94 6.35 1.85
CA ARG A 55 10.75 5.48 1.77
C ARG A 55 10.75 4.63 0.50
N ILE A 56 11.16 5.19 -0.65
CA ILE A 56 11.36 4.44 -1.89
C ILE A 56 12.41 3.35 -1.69
N GLU A 57 13.55 3.69 -1.08
CA GLU A 57 14.63 2.71 -0.87
C GLU A 57 14.20 1.59 0.09
N MET A 58 13.52 1.91 1.19
CA MET A 58 12.95 0.89 2.08
C MET A 58 11.95 -0.02 1.36
N CYS A 59 11.13 0.53 0.45
CA CYS A 59 10.23 -0.29 -0.37
C CYS A 59 11.00 -1.18 -1.37
N ARG A 60 12.11 -0.72 -1.96
CA ARG A 60 12.97 -1.54 -2.84
C ARG A 60 13.60 -2.70 -2.08
N LEU A 61 14.11 -2.44 -0.88
CA LEU A 61 14.66 -3.47 -0.01
C LEU A 61 13.61 -4.51 0.39
N ALA A 62 12.40 -4.06 0.72
CA ALA A 62 11.30 -4.97 1.03
C ALA A 62 10.81 -5.77 -0.19
N ALA A 63 10.78 -5.15 -1.37
CA ALA A 63 10.40 -5.81 -2.62
C ALA A 63 11.37 -6.93 -3.01
N ALA A 64 12.66 -6.78 -2.71
CA ALA A 64 13.67 -7.80 -3.00
C ALA A 64 13.44 -9.13 -2.24
N ASP A 65 12.72 -9.09 -1.13
CA ASP A 65 12.38 -10.30 -0.36
C ASP A 65 11.16 -11.04 -0.94
N ILE A 66 10.43 -10.46 -1.90
CA ILE A 66 9.24 -11.05 -2.49
C ILE A 66 9.63 -11.78 -3.78
N ALA A 67 9.58 -13.10 -3.75
CA ALA A 67 10.01 -13.96 -4.85
C ALA A 67 8.86 -14.51 -5.72
N GLU A 68 7.61 -14.31 -5.30
CA GLU A 68 6.43 -14.90 -5.93
C GLU A 68 6.15 -14.34 -7.33
N CYS A 69 6.40 -13.06 -7.55
CA CYS A 69 6.40 -12.42 -8.86
C CYS A 69 7.28 -11.15 -8.83
N PRO A 70 7.61 -10.52 -9.98
CA PRO A 70 8.31 -9.25 -10.02
C PRO A 70 7.58 -8.15 -9.22
N VAL A 71 8.25 -7.59 -8.22
CA VAL A 71 7.76 -6.43 -7.45
C VAL A 71 8.66 -5.24 -7.72
N THR A 72 8.09 -4.15 -8.20
CA THR A 72 8.81 -2.92 -8.53
C THR A 72 8.31 -1.77 -7.67
N VAL A 73 9.11 -0.72 -7.53
CA VAL A 73 8.74 0.50 -6.79
C VAL A 73 8.68 1.65 -7.77
N SER A 74 7.56 2.35 -7.78
CA SER A 74 7.37 3.57 -8.58
C SER A 74 7.49 4.81 -7.69
N ASP A 75 8.17 5.81 -8.17
CA ASP A 75 8.34 7.12 -7.54
C ASP A 75 7.34 8.17 -8.04
N ILE A 76 6.37 7.75 -8.85
CA ILE A 76 5.38 8.60 -9.54
C ILE A 76 4.72 9.62 -8.60
N GLU A 77 4.39 9.25 -7.37
CA GLU A 77 3.78 10.16 -6.40
C GLU A 77 4.81 11.00 -5.63
N VAL A 78 6.00 10.47 -5.39
CA VAL A 78 7.08 11.20 -4.70
C VAL A 78 7.63 12.32 -5.56
N LEU A 79 7.70 12.11 -6.88
CA LEU A 79 8.16 13.12 -7.85
C LEU A 79 7.08 14.14 -8.22
N ARG A 80 5.80 13.84 -7.96
CA ARG A 80 4.70 14.75 -8.30
C ARG A 80 4.73 15.99 -7.41
N THR A 81 4.67 17.16 -8.06
CA THR A 81 4.56 18.43 -7.33
C THR A 81 3.12 18.62 -6.82
N GLY A 82 2.99 19.03 -5.56
CA GLY A 82 1.68 19.25 -4.92
C GLY A 82 1.08 17.99 -4.30
N LYS A 83 -0.24 17.95 -4.20
CA LYS A 83 -0.98 16.82 -3.63
C LYS A 83 -1.03 15.67 -4.63
N SER A 84 -0.77 14.44 -4.18
CA SER A 84 -0.99 13.23 -4.96
C SER A 84 -2.35 12.64 -4.63
N TYR A 85 -3.15 12.41 -5.66
CA TYR A 85 -4.44 11.72 -5.53
C TYR A 85 -4.38 10.38 -6.25
N THR A 86 -4.93 9.36 -5.64
CA THR A 86 -4.98 8.00 -6.20
C THR A 86 -5.66 7.99 -7.57
N ALA A 87 -6.67 8.82 -7.79
CA ALA A 87 -7.35 8.95 -9.09
C ALA A 87 -6.40 9.36 -10.23
N ASP A 88 -5.49 10.29 -9.97
CA ASP A 88 -4.50 10.73 -10.97
C ASP A 88 -3.47 9.64 -11.23
N THR A 89 -2.97 9.03 -10.16
CA THR A 89 -2.01 7.92 -10.24
C THR A 89 -2.60 6.73 -11.01
N MET A 90 -3.84 6.34 -10.73
CA MET A 90 -4.50 5.24 -11.45
C MET A 90 -4.79 5.56 -12.91
N THR A 91 -5.11 6.82 -13.22
CA THR A 91 -5.28 7.28 -14.62
C THR A 91 -3.97 7.20 -15.39
N GLU A 92 -2.86 7.66 -14.80
CA GLU A 92 -1.53 7.59 -15.41
C GLU A 92 -1.08 6.13 -15.62
N LEU A 93 -1.30 5.27 -14.62
CA LEU A 93 -0.95 3.84 -14.74
C LEU A 93 -1.81 3.14 -15.79
N LYS A 94 -3.10 3.44 -15.89
CA LYS A 94 -3.96 2.84 -16.92
C LYS A 94 -3.54 3.29 -18.32
N ALA A 95 -3.04 4.51 -18.48
CA ALA A 95 -2.48 4.98 -19.76
C ALA A 95 -1.13 4.29 -20.10
N GLN A 96 -0.30 3.95 -19.08
CA GLN A 96 0.94 3.19 -19.28
C GLN A 96 0.70 1.71 -19.56
N TYR A 97 -0.39 1.15 -19.05
CA TYR A 97 -0.75 -0.27 -19.15
C TYR A 97 -2.16 -0.44 -19.73
N PRO A 98 -2.42 0.02 -20.97
CA PRO A 98 -3.78 0.09 -21.53
C PRO A 98 -4.44 -1.28 -21.70
N ASP A 99 -3.67 -2.30 -22.01
CA ASP A 99 -4.15 -3.67 -22.27
C ASP A 99 -4.08 -4.58 -21.03
N ASP A 100 -3.57 -4.07 -19.91
CA ASP A 100 -3.40 -4.85 -18.68
C ASP A 100 -4.56 -4.62 -17.71
N GLU A 101 -4.81 -5.63 -16.88
CA GLU A 101 -5.78 -5.56 -15.77
C GLU A 101 -5.07 -5.00 -14.53
N LEU A 102 -5.56 -3.88 -14.01
CA LEU A 102 -5.04 -3.27 -12.79
C LEU A 102 -5.88 -3.65 -11.58
N PHE A 103 -5.22 -3.99 -10.49
CA PHE A 103 -5.79 -4.35 -9.19
C PHE A 103 -5.26 -3.41 -8.13
N LEU A 104 -6.11 -2.54 -7.56
CA LEU A 104 -5.71 -1.65 -6.47
C LEU A 104 -5.85 -2.39 -5.14
N LEU A 105 -4.72 -2.71 -4.53
CA LEU A 105 -4.63 -3.49 -3.30
C LEU A 105 -4.72 -2.57 -2.09
N MET A 106 -5.55 -2.91 -1.10
CA MET A 106 -5.69 -2.10 0.11
C MET A 106 -6.18 -2.90 1.32
N GLY A 107 -5.94 -2.35 2.49
CA GLY A 107 -6.56 -2.84 3.72
C GLY A 107 -7.95 -2.26 3.95
N GLU A 108 -8.67 -2.80 4.92
CA GLU A 108 -10.02 -2.42 5.33
C GLU A 108 -10.22 -0.91 5.50
N ASP A 109 -9.35 -0.23 6.26
CA ASP A 109 -9.50 1.21 6.55
C ASP A 109 -9.58 2.08 5.28
N MET A 110 -8.83 1.68 4.25
CA MET A 110 -8.80 2.38 2.97
C MET A 110 -10.05 2.05 2.15
N PHE A 111 -10.47 0.78 2.15
CA PHE A 111 -11.65 0.34 1.42
C PHE A 111 -12.94 0.98 1.95
N CYS A 112 -13.09 1.05 3.29
CA CYS A 112 -14.24 1.68 3.93
C CYS A 112 -14.39 3.19 3.68
N THR A 113 -13.44 3.81 3.01
CA THR A 113 -13.46 5.25 2.71
C THR A 113 -13.24 5.59 1.24
N VAL A 114 -12.98 4.58 0.40
CA VAL A 114 -12.55 4.79 -1.00
C VAL A 114 -13.56 5.58 -1.82
N GLU A 115 -14.85 5.45 -1.56
CA GLU A 115 -15.91 6.18 -2.23
C GLU A 115 -15.93 7.68 -1.92
N LYS A 116 -15.22 8.11 -0.84
CA LYS A 116 -15.08 9.52 -0.43
C LYS A 116 -13.79 10.15 -0.94
N TRP A 117 -12.96 9.41 -1.65
CA TRP A 117 -11.70 9.93 -2.18
C TRP A 117 -11.95 10.89 -3.36
N TYR A 118 -10.93 11.62 -3.71
CA TYR A 118 -10.97 12.52 -4.85
C TYR A 118 -11.18 11.73 -6.14
N HIS A 119 -12.29 12.00 -6.86
CA HIS A 119 -12.68 11.34 -8.10
C HIS A 119 -12.68 9.81 -8.05
N PRO A 120 -13.44 9.17 -7.12
CA PRO A 120 -13.43 7.72 -6.97
C PRO A 120 -13.89 6.98 -8.24
N GLU A 121 -14.77 7.60 -9.04
CA GLU A 121 -15.22 7.08 -10.33
C GLU A 121 -14.07 6.80 -11.31
N ARG A 122 -13.00 7.61 -11.26
CA ARG A 122 -11.80 7.40 -12.10
C ARG A 122 -10.97 6.21 -11.59
N ILE A 123 -10.92 6.00 -10.29
CA ILE A 123 -10.25 4.85 -9.68
C ILE A 123 -10.97 3.58 -10.10
N PHE A 124 -12.30 3.53 -9.93
CA PHE A 124 -13.14 2.36 -10.23
C PHE A 124 -13.16 2.01 -11.73
N ALA A 125 -13.03 3.01 -12.60
CA ALA A 125 -12.89 2.78 -14.04
C ALA A 125 -11.53 2.20 -14.41
N ALA A 126 -10.47 2.55 -13.66
CA ALA A 126 -9.09 2.14 -13.98
C ALA A 126 -8.71 0.77 -13.44
N ALA A 127 -9.24 0.34 -12.28
CA ALA A 127 -8.82 -0.89 -11.60
C ALA A 127 -9.97 -1.60 -10.87
N GLU A 128 -9.75 -2.89 -10.62
CA GLU A 128 -10.51 -3.62 -9.61
C GLU A 128 -9.95 -3.33 -8.21
N ILE A 129 -10.84 -3.08 -7.24
CA ILE A 129 -10.44 -2.82 -5.86
C ILE A 129 -10.34 -4.14 -5.10
N CYS A 130 -9.18 -4.41 -4.51
CA CYS A 130 -8.92 -5.64 -3.78
C CYS A 130 -8.65 -5.32 -2.31
N ALA A 131 -9.60 -5.68 -1.46
CA ALA A 131 -9.56 -5.37 -0.04
C ALA A 131 -9.18 -6.60 0.81
N ALA A 132 -8.50 -6.35 1.93
CA ALA A 132 -8.26 -7.35 2.96
C ALA A 132 -8.79 -6.87 4.31
N PRO A 133 -9.51 -7.72 5.07
CA PRO A 133 -10.03 -7.39 6.39
C PRO A 133 -8.89 -7.29 7.42
N ARG A 134 -9.14 -6.56 8.52
CA ARG A 134 -8.26 -6.48 9.69
C ARG A 134 -8.50 -7.58 10.71
N ASP A 135 -9.66 -8.16 10.70
CA ASP A 135 -10.03 -9.28 11.55
C ASP A 135 -10.95 -10.25 10.79
N LYS A 136 -11.20 -11.40 11.40
CA LYS A 136 -12.01 -12.45 10.77
C LYS A 136 -13.48 -12.06 10.65
N ASP A 137 -13.94 -11.18 11.51
CA ASP A 137 -15.36 -10.81 11.59
C ASP A 137 -15.70 -9.69 10.60
N SER A 138 -14.71 -8.89 10.17
CA SER A 138 -14.92 -7.79 9.22
C SER A 138 -15.05 -8.22 7.75
N PHE A 139 -14.77 -9.47 7.40
CA PHE A 139 -14.89 -9.93 6.01
C PHE A 139 -16.29 -9.68 5.41
N GLN A 140 -17.34 -10.12 6.10
CA GLN A 140 -18.72 -9.95 5.61
C GLN A 140 -19.13 -8.47 5.60
N THR A 141 -18.67 -7.70 6.56
CA THR A 141 -18.89 -6.24 6.62
C THR A 141 -18.30 -5.54 5.41
N LEU A 142 -17.08 -5.91 5.00
CA LEU A 142 -16.44 -5.37 3.79
C LEU A 142 -17.18 -5.75 2.51
N VAL A 143 -17.66 -7.00 2.41
CA VAL A 143 -18.46 -7.42 1.26
C VAL A 143 -19.74 -6.59 1.17
N THR A 144 -20.48 -6.44 2.28
CA THR A 144 -21.70 -5.62 2.33
C THR A 144 -21.42 -4.17 1.96
N HIS A 145 -20.37 -3.57 2.53
CA HIS A 145 -19.95 -2.21 2.17
C HIS A 145 -19.62 -2.07 0.67
N GLY A 146 -18.92 -3.04 0.09
CA GLY A 146 -18.60 -3.02 -1.33
C GLY A 146 -19.84 -3.05 -2.23
N GLU A 147 -20.86 -3.84 -1.87
CA GLU A 147 -22.13 -3.85 -2.61
C GLU A 147 -22.89 -2.50 -2.47
N GLU A 148 -22.90 -1.89 -1.28
CA GLU A 148 -23.50 -0.57 -1.06
C GLU A 148 -22.80 0.52 -1.91
N VAL A 149 -21.45 0.46 -1.99
CA VAL A 149 -20.68 1.39 -2.83
C VAL A 149 -20.97 1.15 -4.30
N LYS A 150 -21.13 -0.12 -4.73
CA LYS A 150 -21.44 -0.49 -6.11
C LYS A 150 -22.81 -0.02 -6.56
N GLU A 151 -23.79 0.05 -5.66
CA GLU A 151 -25.09 0.68 -5.97
C GLU A 151 -24.94 2.15 -6.39
N LYS A 152 -23.99 2.87 -5.78
CA LYS A 152 -23.71 4.29 -6.10
C LYS A 152 -22.77 4.44 -7.30
N PHE A 153 -21.88 3.48 -7.49
CA PHE A 153 -20.85 3.47 -8.54
C PHE A 153 -20.89 2.14 -9.30
N PRO A 154 -21.81 1.95 -10.26
CA PRO A 154 -22.02 0.65 -10.94
C PRO A 154 -20.77 0.13 -11.68
N GLN A 155 -19.80 0.99 -11.99
CA GLN A 155 -18.51 0.61 -12.58
C GLN A 155 -17.54 -0.01 -11.57
N LEU A 156 -17.81 0.04 -10.26
CA LEU A 156 -16.96 -0.58 -9.25
C LEU A 156 -16.90 -2.10 -9.46
N ARG A 157 -15.70 -2.60 -9.63
CA ARG A 157 -15.34 -4.00 -9.49
C ARG A 157 -14.55 -4.14 -8.21
N PHE A 158 -14.95 -5.06 -7.35
CA PHE A 158 -14.22 -5.29 -6.11
C PHE A 158 -14.18 -6.75 -5.73
N THR A 159 -13.19 -7.12 -4.94
CA THR A 159 -13.09 -8.41 -4.27
C THR A 159 -12.55 -8.22 -2.85
N VAL A 160 -13.04 -9.00 -1.92
CA VAL A 160 -12.51 -9.07 -0.55
C VAL A 160 -11.78 -10.39 -0.40
N GLN A 161 -10.51 -10.34 -0.03
CA GLN A 161 -9.66 -11.50 0.17
C GLN A 161 -9.48 -11.76 1.67
N ASN A 162 -9.89 -12.93 2.14
CA ASN A 162 -9.73 -13.31 3.55
C ASN A 162 -8.25 -13.60 3.87
N ILE A 163 -7.48 -12.54 4.03
CA ILE A 163 -6.05 -12.57 4.35
C ILE A 163 -5.88 -12.41 5.86
N GLU A 164 -5.02 -13.24 6.46
CA GLU A 164 -4.72 -13.14 7.87
C GLU A 164 -4.06 -11.79 8.19
N PHE A 165 -4.60 -11.08 9.18
CA PHE A 165 -4.04 -9.82 9.63
C PHE A 165 -2.82 -10.03 10.52
N LEU A 166 -1.73 -9.34 10.21
CA LEU A 166 -0.55 -9.26 11.07
C LEU A 166 -0.57 -7.95 11.87
N PRO A 167 -0.51 -8.01 13.23
CA PRO A 167 -0.64 -6.82 14.08
C PRO A 167 0.67 -6.02 14.14
N VAL A 168 1.16 -5.58 12.99
CA VAL A 168 2.34 -4.73 12.85
C VAL A 168 1.96 -3.43 12.18
N SER A 169 2.47 -2.31 12.71
CA SER A 169 2.22 -0.98 12.13
C SER A 169 3.50 -0.16 12.01
N SER A 170 3.51 0.79 11.07
CA SER A 170 4.62 1.74 10.93
C SER A 170 4.86 2.57 12.21
N THR A 171 3.80 2.88 12.96
CA THR A 171 3.91 3.59 14.25
C THR A 171 4.69 2.76 15.26
N MET A 172 4.34 1.47 15.41
CA MET A 172 5.07 0.54 16.29
C MET A 172 6.55 0.46 15.92
N VAL A 173 6.88 0.39 14.63
CA VAL A 173 8.29 0.37 14.18
C VAL A 173 9.01 1.65 14.57
N ARG A 174 8.40 2.82 14.35
CA ARG A 174 9.03 4.10 14.68
C ARG A 174 9.23 4.28 16.19
N GLU A 175 8.24 3.93 17.01
CA GLU A 175 8.31 4.01 18.46
C GLU A 175 9.44 3.13 19.01
N LYS A 176 9.52 1.88 18.56
CA LYS A 176 10.60 0.97 18.96
C LYS A 176 11.98 1.46 18.49
N SER A 177 12.08 1.93 17.25
CA SER A 177 13.33 2.50 16.73
C SER A 177 13.78 3.72 17.55
N LEU A 178 12.83 4.61 17.94
CA LEU A 178 13.09 5.78 18.78
C LEU A 178 13.62 5.39 20.16
N GLN A 179 13.12 4.27 20.72
CA GLN A 179 13.55 3.73 22.02
C GLN A 179 14.86 2.90 21.94
N GLY A 180 15.39 2.71 20.73
CA GLY A 180 16.56 1.86 20.51
C GLY A 180 16.28 0.36 20.65
N GLU A 181 14.99 -0.03 20.62
CA GLU A 181 14.59 -1.43 20.70
C GLU A 181 14.80 -2.17 19.36
N ASP A 182 14.85 -3.50 19.43
CA ASP A 182 14.95 -4.35 18.24
C ASP A 182 13.66 -4.30 17.39
N ILE A 183 13.83 -4.04 16.09
CA ILE A 183 12.76 -3.99 15.09
C ILE A 183 12.85 -5.13 14.06
N SER A 184 13.79 -6.07 14.21
CA SER A 184 14.09 -7.11 13.22
C SER A 184 12.89 -8.00 12.88
N GLY A 185 11.97 -8.22 13.83
CA GLY A 185 10.73 -8.98 13.59
C GLY A 185 9.59 -8.18 12.96
N LEU A 186 9.73 -6.85 12.89
CA LEU A 186 8.66 -5.95 12.43
C LEU A 186 8.85 -5.49 10.99
N VAL A 187 10.07 -5.48 10.48
CA VAL A 187 10.41 -5.07 9.12
C VAL A 187 11.31 -6.11 8.46
N PRO A 188 11.38 -6.17 7.12
CA PRO A 188 12.38 -6.97 6.41
C PRO A 188 13.80 -6.63 6.85
N ALA A 189 14.71 -7.62 6.83
CA ALA A 189 16.08 -7.45 7.33
C ALA A 189 16.82 -6.25 6.68
N GLY A 190 16.74 -6.13 5.36
CA GLY A 190 17.35 -5.01 4.64
C GLY A 190 16.77 -3.65 5.03
N VAL A 191 15.48 -3.59 5.39
CA VAL A 191 14.83 -2.36 5.88
C VAL A 191 15.33 -2.02 7.29
N ALA A 192 15.48 -3.02 8.18
CA ALA A 192 16.03 -2.82 9.53
C ALA A 192 17.45 -2.26 9.48
N GLU A 193 18.31 -2.85 8.65
CA GLU A 193 19.68 -2.38 8.43
C GLU A 193 19.71 -0.94 7.87
N TYR A 194 18.83 -0.63 6.92
CA TYR A 194 18.73 0.70 6.33
C TYR A 194 18.34 1.76 7.37
N ILE A 195 17.29 1.48 8.17
CA ILE A 195 16.83 2.36 9.26
C ILE A 195 17.98 2.65 10.22
N LYS A 196 18.70 1.61 10.65
CA LYS A 196 19.86 1.73 11.55
C LYS A 196 20.98 2.54 10.92
N LYS A 197 21.37 2.24 9.68
CA LYS A 197 22.46 2.92 8.95
C LYS A 197 22.16 4.40 8.75
N LYS A 198 20.92 4.74 8.43
CA LYS A 198 20.47 6.13 8.17
C LYS A 198 20.04 6.87 9.42
N ARG A 199 20.02 6.20 10.58
CA ARG A 199 19.51 6.74 11.85
C ARG A 199 18.09 7.31 11.70
N LEU A 200 17.25 6.63 10.93
CA LEU A 200 15.85 7.04 10.79
C LEU A 200 15.08 6.76 12.08
N TYR A 201 14.16 7.66 12.39
CA TYR A 201 13.26 7.53 13.56
C TYR A 201 14.00 7.50 14.91
N THR A 202 15.19 8.11 15.01
CA THR A 202 15.92 8.26 16.26
C THR A 202 15.71 9.66 16.84
N HIS A 203 16.02 9.87 18.12
CA HIS A 203 16.21 11.22 18.67
C HIS A 203 17.44 11.86 18.00
N GLU A 204 17.29 13.12 17.59
CA GLU A 204 18.45 13.95 17.22
C GLU A 204 19.36 14.23 18.42
#